data_4920f207b57500373e6f95081a049fc1
#
_entry.id   4920f207b57500373e6f95081a049fc1
#
_cell.length_a   1.000
_cell.length_b   1.000
_cell.length_c   1.000
_cell.angle_alpha   90.00
_cell.angle_beta   90.00
_cell.angle_gamma   90.00
#
_symmetry.space_group_name_H-M   'P 1'
#
loop_
_entity.id
_entity.type
_entity.pdbx_description
1 polymer ?
#
loop_
_entity_poly.entity_id
_entity_poly.type
_entity_poly.pdbx_seq_one_letter_code
_entity_poly.pdbx_strand_id
1 'polypeptide(L)'
;MQCLDIAQVARASGVPASTLRFYEEKGLIASLGRRGLRRLFAADVLERLALIALGRAAGFSLEEIGRVFADGGRAIDRQLLLAKADELDRRIRRLGAMRDGLRHAARCRAPSHQECPTFQRIVRAAGSGALERRQIGADDAARGDGLAARKRPPRKPGA
;
A
#
# COMPACT_ATOMS: atom_id res chain seq x y z
N MET A 1 7.61 -12.85 -29.59
CA MET A 1 7.35 -12.25 -28.27
C MET A 1 5.93 -11.69 -28.27
N GLN A 2 5.11 -12.11 -27.33
CA GLN A 2 3.71 -11.66 -27.24
C GLN A 2 3.71 -10.28 -26.57
N CYS A 3 3.23 -9.26 -27.30
CA CYS A 3 3.10 -7.91 -26.78
C CYS A 3 1.65 -7.65 -26.38
N LEU A 4 1.45 -7.05 -25.22
CA LEU A 4 0.14 -6.67 -24.68
C LEU A 4 -0.02 -5.15 -24.73
N ASP A 5 -1.19 -4.66 -25.19
CA ASP A 5 -1.50 -3.25 -25.05
C ASP A 5 -1.94 -2.92 -23.60
N ILE A 6 -1.89 -1.62 -23.24
CA ILE A 6 -2.21 -1.17 -21.88
C ILE A 6 -3.61 -1.61 -21.42
N ALA A 7 -4.58 -1.75 -22.32
CA ALA A 7 -5.93 -2.20 -21.96
C ALA A 7 -5.96 -3.71 -21.67
N GLN A 8 -5.16 -4.49 -22.42
CA GLN A 8 -5.00 -5.92 -22.17
C GLN A 8 -4.30 -6.17 -20.83
N VAL A 9 -3.22 -5.42 -20.55
CA VAL A 9 -2.52 -5.49 -19.26
C VAL A 9 -3.46 -5.11 -18.11
N ALA A 10 -4.23 -4.04 -18.26
CA ALA A 10 -5.17 -3.60 -17.22
C ALA A 10 -6.25 -4.68 -16.91
N ARG A 11 -6.79 -5.32 -17.98
CA ARG A 11 -7.77 -6.41 -17.78
C ARG A 11 -7.16 -7.65 -17.15
N ALA A 12 -5.95 -8.03 -17.55
CA ALA A 12 -5.30 -9.24 -17.06
C ALA A 12 -4.78 -9.10 -15.63
N SER A 13 -4.29 -7.91 -15.25
CA SER A 13 -3.73 -7.64 -13.91
C SER A 13 -4.73 -7.09 -12.91
N GLY A 14 -5.90 -6.59 -13.36
CA GLY A 14 -6.83 -5.84 -12.52
C GLY A 14 -6.34 -4.42 -12.15
N VAL A 15 -5.18 -4.00 -12.65
CA VAL A 15 -4.61 -2.68 -12.34
C VAL A 15 -5.13 -1.64 -13.35
N PRO A 16 -5.70 -0.51 -12.89
CA PRO A 16 -6.19 0.53 -13.79
C PRO A 16 -5.09 1.08 -14.71
N ALA A 17 -5.45 1.46 -15.94
CA ALA A 17 -4.50 2.01 -16.91
C ALA A 17 -3.80 3.29 -16.44
N SER A 18 -4.44 4.10 -15.58
CA SER A 18 -3.81 5.26 -14.92
C SER A 18 -2.68 4.83 -14.00
N THR A 19 -2.90 3.82 -13.18
CA THR A 19 -1.90 3.25 -12.28
C THR A 19 -0.74 2.61 -13.05
N LEU A 20 -1.02 1.94 -14.18
CA LEU A 20 0.03 1.39 -15.05
C LEU A 20 0.93 2.50 -15.61
N ARG A 21 0.37 3.64 -16.02
CA ARG A 21 1.15 4.81 -16.45
C ARG A 21 2.01 5.36 -15.33
N PHE A 22 1.45 5.48 -14.14
CA PHE A 22 2.17 5.92 -12.95
C PHE A 22 3.33 4.96 -12.59
N TYR A 23 3.11 3.65 -12.68
CA TYR A 23 4.18 2.67 -12.45
C TYR A 23 5.28 2.76 -13.52
N GLU A 24 4.91 3.04 -14.78
CA GLU A 24 5.89 3.30 -15.85
C GLU A 24 6.70 4.58 -15.57
N GLU A 25 6.04 5.68 -15.17
CA GLU A 25 6.71 6.94 -14.78
C GLU A 25 7.66 6.76 -13.61
N LYS A 26 7.33 5.87 -12.68
CA LYS A 26 8.19 5.50 -11.54
C LYS A 26 9.26 4.46 -11.89
N GLY A 27 9.33 4.00 -13.14
CA GLY A 27 10.31 3.00 -13.58
C GLY A 27 10.06 1.59 -13.02
N LEU A 28 8.89 1.33 -12.43
CA LEU A 28 8.54 0.01 -11.89
C LEU A 28 8.22 -0.99 -13.00
N ILE A 29 7.65 -0.53 -14.10
CA ILE A 29 7.42 -1.29 -15.34
C ILE A 29 7.93 -0.47 -16.52
N ALA A 30 8.21 -1.13 -17.63
CA ALA A 30 8.65 -0.46 -18.85
C ALA A 30 7.79 -0.88 -20.05
N SER A 31 7.38 0.09 -20.87
CA SER A 31 6.79 -0.21 -22.18
C SER A 31 7.87 -0.47 -23.21
N LEU A 32 7.59 -1.37 -24.15
CA LEU A 32 8.43 -1.64 -25.32
C LEU A 32 8.36 -0.53 -26.38
N GLY A 33 7.32 0.32 -26.29
CA GLY A 33 7.04 1.36 -27.27
C GLY A 33 5.54 1.63 -27.37
N ARG A 34 5.14 2.22 -28.52
CA ARG A 34 3.74 2.56 -28.79
C ARG A 34 3.31 2.03 -30.16
N ARG A 35 2.07 1.58 -30.22
CA ARG A 35 1.36 1.31 -31.48
C ARG A 35 0.24 2.36 -31.60
N GLY A 36 0.50 3.41 -32.37
CA GLY A 36 -0.33 4.61 -32.37
C GLY A 36 -0.33 5.28 -31.00
N LEU A 37 -1.51 5.48 -30.39
CA LEU A 37 -1.65 6.06 -29.06
C LEU A 37 -1.54 5.05 -27.90
N ARG A 38 -1.42 3.75 -28.20
CA ARG A 38 -1.42 2.68 -27.19
C ARG A 38 0.00 2.26 -26.83
N ARG A 39 0.30 2.22 -25.54
CA ARG A 39 1.54 1.64 -24.99
C ARG A 39 1.50 0.13 -25.12
N LEU A 40 2.64 -0.45 -25.50
CA LEU A 40 2.84 -1.89 -25.62
C LEU A 40 3.81 -2.35 -24.53
N PHE A 41 3.51 -3.48 -23.92
CA PHE A 41 4.31 -4.10 -22.88
C PHE A 41 4.67 -5.54 -23.28
N ALA A 42 5.81 -6.03 -22.80
CA ALA A 42 6.14 -7.44 -22.87
C ALA A 42 5.21 -8.26 -21.94
N ALA A 43 5.03 -9.54 -22.21
CA ALA A 43 4.12 -10.39 -21.45
C ALA A 43 4.54 -10.56 -19.98
N ASP A 44 5.84 -10.47 -19.69
CA ASP A 44 6.43 -10.52 -18.33
C ASP A 44 6.01 -9.34 -17.44
N VAL A 45 5.42 -8.29 -18.00
CA VAL A 45 4.85 -7.18 -17.22
C VAL A 45 3.81 -7.67 -16.21
N LEU A 46 3.06 -8.74 -16.53
CA LEU A 46 2.05 -9.29 -15.63
C LEU A 46 2.69 -9.90 -14.38
N GLU A 47 3.78 -10.64 -14.53
CA GLU A 47 4.55 -11.17 -13.41
C GLU A 47 5.14 -10.03 -12.56
N ARG A 48 5.69 -9.02 -13.21
CA ARG A 48 6.21 -7.83 -12.52
C ARG A 48 5.13 -7.08 -11.74
N LEU A 49 3.91 -6.96 -12.29
CA LEU A 49 2.78 -6.37 -11.58
C LEU A 49 2.34 -7.21 -10.39
N ALA A 50 2.36 -8.54 -10.49
CA ALA A 50 2.08 -9.44 -9.37
C ALA A 50 3.12 -9.28 -8.23
N LEU A 51 4.40 -9.14 -8.57
CA LEU A 51 5.46 -8.86 -7.59
C LEU A 51 5.28 -7.49 -6.93
N ILE A 52 4.90 -6.45 -7.68
CA ILE A 52 4.57 -5.13 -7.11
C ILE A 52 3.39 -5.26 -6.13
N ALA A 53 2.33 -5.97 -6.51
CA ALA A 53 1.17 -6.19 -5.65
C ALA A 53 1.55 -6.93 -4.36
N LEU A 54 2.38 -7.96 -4.45
CA LEU A 54 2.91 -8.70 -3.29
C LEU A 54 3.73 -7.78 -2.37
N GLY A 55 4.64 -6.99 -2.93
CA GLY A 55 5.44 -6.02 -2.16
C GLY A 55 4.55 -4.99 -1.46
N ARG A 56 3.55 -4.45 -2.14
CA ARG A 56 2.57 -3.53 -1.54
C ARG A 56 1.79 -4.18 -0.40
N ALA A 57 1.34 -5.42 -0.57
CA ALA A 57 0.65 -6.18 0.47
C ALA A 57 1.54 -6.43 1.70
N ALA A 58 2.84 -6.63 1.50
CA ALA A 58 3.83 -6.72 2.58
C ALA A 58 4.18 -5.36 3.22
N GLY A 59 3.62 -4.25 2.71
CA GLY A 59 3.82 -2.91 3.26
C GLY A 59 5.07 -2.19 2.75
N PHE A 60 5.66 -2.63 1.64
CA PHE A 60 6.71 -1.88 0.98
C PHE A 60 6.15 -0.64 0.27
N SER A 61 6.87 0.47 0.30
CA SER A 61 6.63 1.61 -0.57
C SER A 61 6.98 1.26 -2.02
N LEU A 62 6.48 2.03 -2.99
CA LEU A 62 6.84 1.83 -4.40
C LEU A 62 8.33 2.09 -4.65
N GLU A 63 8.93 3.00 -3.90
CA GLU A 63 10.36 3.27 -3.97
C GLU A 63 11.21 2.11 -3.43
N GLU A 64 10.80 1.49 -2.31
CA GLU A 64 11.42 0.28 -1.79
C GLU A 64 11.29 -0.89 -2.77
N ILE A 65 10.11 -1.06 -3.38
CA ILE A 65 9.87 -2.06 -4.43
C ILE A 65 10.79 -1.80 -5.64
N GLY A 66 10.91 -0.54 -6.08
CA GLY A 66 11.82 -0.16 -7.16
C GLY A 66 13.26 -0.54 -6.87
N ARG A 67 13.74 -0.33 -5.65
CA ARG A 67 15.10 -0.73 -5.22
C ARG A 67 15.28 -2.25 -5.21
N VAL A 68 14.30 -2.99 -4.69
CA VAL A 68 14.34 -4.47 -4.68
C VAL A 68 14.42 -5.05 -6.09
N PHE A 69 13.82 -4.36 -7.08
CA PHE A 69 13.73 -4.83 -8.48
C PHE A 69 14.62 -4.04 -9.45
N ALA A 70 15.50 -3.14 -8.96
CA ALA A 70 16.30 -2.25 -9.81
C ALA A 70 17.11 -2.99 -10.88
N ASP A 71 17.65 -4.18 -10.55
CA ASP A 71 18.45 -5.00 -11.47
C ASP A 71 17.65 -6.14 -12.13
N GLY A 72 16.35 -5.93 -12.36
CA GLY A 72 15.48 -6.98 -12.92
C GLY A 72 15.25 -8.15 -11.96
N GLY A 73 15.40 -7.92 -10.65
CA GLY A 73 15.26 -8.95 -9.62
C GLY A 73 16.48 -9.86 -9.45
N ARG A 74 17.61 -9.55 -10.09
CA ARG A 74 18.85 -10.33 -9.99
C ARG A 74 19.57 -10.17 -8.66
N ALA A 75 19.49 -8.98 -8.06
CA ALA A 75 20.07 -8.69 -6.74
C ALA A 75 18.96 -8.28 -5.76
N ILE A 76 18.45 -9.25 -5.01
CA ILE A 76 17.48 -8.97 -3.96
C ILE A 76 18.23 -8.37 -2.77
N ASP A 77 17.84 -7.17 -2.34
CA ASP A 77 18.32 -6.57 -1.11
C ASP A 77 17.78 -7.34 0.11
N ARG A 78 18.55 -8.33 0.55
CA ARG A 78 18.20 -9.19 1.69
C ARG A 78 18.04 -8.41 2.98
N GLN A 79 18.82 -7.35 3.17
CA GLN A 79 18.75 -6.52 4.38
C GLN A 79 17.42 -5.77 4.44
N LEU A 80 16.96 -5.24 3.32
CA LEU A 80 15.66 -4.58 3.21
C LEU A 80 14.51 -5.56 3.51
N LEU A 81 14.61 -6.80 3.01
CA LEU A 81 13.61 -7.85 3.29
C LEU A 81 13.58 -8.22 4.78
N LEU A 82 14.74 -8.40 5.41
CA LEU A 82 14.82 -8.69 6.85
C LEU A 82 14.28 -7.54 7.68
N ALA A 83 14.64 -6.31 7.37
CA ALA A 83 14.11 -5.13 8.06
C ALA A 83 12.58 -5.03 7.97
N LYS A 84 12.00 -5.39 6.82
CA LYS A 84 10.55 -5.42 6.62
C LYS A 84 9.90 -6.56 7.40
N ALA A 85 10.52 -7.73 7.46
CA ALA A 85 10.05 -8.84 8.29
C ALA A 85 10.00 -8.45 9.76
N ASP A 86 11.05 -7.80 10.28
CA ASP A 86 11.08 -7.28 11.66
C ASP A 86 10.01 -6.22 11.92
N GLU A 87 9.72 -5.37 10.92
CA GLU A 87 8.63 -4.38 11.00
C GLU A 87 7.27 -5.08 11.10
N LEU A 88 7.03 -6.10 10.27
CA LEU A 88 5.81 -6.90 10.30
C LEU A 88 5.63 -7.60 11.64
N ASP A 89 6.69 -8.18 12.21
CA ASP A 89 6.65 -8.80 13.53
C ASP A 89 6.26 -7.81 14.64
N ARG A 90 6.81 -6.59 14.59
CA ARG A 90 6.40 -5.53 15.51
C ARG A 90 4.93 -5.17 15.35
N ARG A 91 4.45 -5.10 14.11
CA ARG A 91 3.04 -4.81 13.80
C ARG A 91 2.11 -5.93 14.28
N ILE A 92 2.47 -7.19 14.06
CA ILE A 92 1.73 -8.36 14.52
C ILE A 92 1.60 -8.35 16.06
N ARG A 93 2.71 -8.15 16.78
CA ARG A 93 2.69 -8.06 18.25
C ARG A 93 1.78 -6.94 18.75
N ARG A 94 1.83 -5.78 18.09
CA ARG A 94 0.97 -4.65 18.43
C ARG A 94 -0.52 -4.95 18.18
N LEU A 95 -0.85 -5.46 16.99
CA LEU A 95 -2.23 -5.84 16.66
C LEU A 95 -2.75 -6.95 17.59
N GLY A 96 -1.89 -7.90 17.96
CA GLY A 96 -2.20 -8.91 18.98
C GLY A 96 -2.58 -8.30 20.33
N ALA A 97 -1.78 -7.35 20.83
CA ALA A 97 -2.06 -6.66 22.08
C ALA A 97 -3.37 -5.85 22.03
N MET A 98 -3.64 -5.18 20.91
CA MET A 98 -4.90 -4.44 20.70
C MET A 98 -6.11 -5.38 20.68
N ARG A 99 -6.02 -6.48 19.93
CA ARG A 99 -7.06 -7.51 19.90
C ARG A 99 -7.37 -8.06 21.30
N ASP A 100 -6.34 -8.37 22.06
CA ASP A 100 -6.51 -8.95 23.40
C ASP A 100 -7.08 -7.92 24.36
N GLY A 101 -6.72 -6.64 24.20
CA GLY A 101 -7.34 -5.52 24.90
C GLY A 101 -8.84 -5.37 24.61
N LEU A 102 -9.22 -5.48 23.33
CA LEU A 102 -10.63 -5.43 22.92
C LEU A 102 -11.43 -6.63 23.48
N ARG A 103 -10.84 -7.83 23.43
CA ARG A 103 -11.45 -9.03 24.02
C ARG A 103 -11.63 -8.91 25.52
N HIS A 104 -10.63 -8.30 26.21
CA HIS A 104 -10.74 -8.02 27.63
C HIS A 104 -11.87 -7.03 27.91
N ALA A 105 -11.92 -5.91 27.20
CA ALA A 105 -12.96 -4.90 27.37
C ALA A 105 -14.37 -5.48 27.18
N ALA A 106 -14.56 -6.35 26.18
CA ALA A 106 -15.84 -6.99 25.92
C ALA A 106 -16.31 -7.95 27.03
N ARG A 107 -15.40 -8.46 27.85
CA ARG A 107 -15.68 -9.43 28.93
C ARG A 107 -15.46 -8.86 30.32
N CYS A 108 -15.08 -7.60 30.41
CA CYS A 108 -14.75 -6.95 31.66
C CYS A 108 -16.00 -6.79 32.54
N ARG A 109 -15.91 -7.25 33.81
CA ARG A 109 -16.98 -7.14 34.78
C ARG A 109 -16.79 -5.95 35.75
N ALA A 110 -15.83 -5.08 35.48
CA ALA A 110 -15.65 -3.87 36.29
C ALA A 110 -16.88 -2.95 36.16
N PRO A 111 -17.26 -2.24 37.23
CA PRO A 111 -18.41 -1.33 37.21
C PRO A 111 -18.30 -0.25 36.11
N SER A 112 -17.07 0.18 35.80
CA SER A 112 -16.78 1.05 34.66
C SER A 112 -15.45 0.65 34.02
N HIS A 113 -15.29 0.94 32.74
CA HIS A 113 -14.02 0.72 32.05
C HIS A 113 -12.88 1.58 32.63
N GLN A 114 -13.22 2.73 33.21
CA GLN A 114 -12.27 3.64 33.86
C GLN A 114 -11.65 3.05 35.12
N GLU A 115 -12.35 2.15 35.79
CA GLU A 115 -11.88 1.46 36.99
C GLU A 115 -11.11 0.16 36.68
N CYS A 116 -11.10 -0.27 35.42
CA CYS A 116 -10.39 -1.46 35.01
C CYS A 116 -8.88 -1.19 34.81
N PRO A 117 -7.98 -1.81 35.58
CA PRO A 117 -6.53 -1.58 35.48
C PRO A 117 -5.96 -1.91 34.11
N THR A 118 -6.52 -2.92 33.45
CA THR A 118 -6.10 -3.31 32.11
C THR A 118 -6.50 -2.26 31.09
N PHE A 119 -7.72 -1.74 31.15
CA PHE A 119 -8.17 -0.67 30.28
C PHE A 119 -7.34 0.61 30.45
N GLN A 120 -7.08 1.01 31.71
CA GLN A 120 -6.21 2.16 32.02
C GLN A 120 -4.80 2.01 31.45
N ARG A 121 -4.22 0.79 31.44
CA ARG A 121 -2.92 0.55 30.80
C ARG A 121 -2.98 0.77 29.29
N ILE A 122 -4.04 0.29 28.63
CA ILE A 122 -4.24 0.46 27.19
C ILE A 122 -4.38 1.95 26.85
N VAL A 123 -5.19 2.70 27.61
CA VAL A 123 -5.39 4.14 27.42
C VAL A 123 -4.08 4.91 27.63
N ARG A 124 -3.32 4.59 28.66
CA ARG A 124 -1.99 5.22 28.90
C ARG A 124 -1.01 4.93 27.76
N ALA A 125 -0.99 3.69 27.26
CA ALA A 125 -0.14 3.32 26.11
C ALA A 125 -0.56 4.07 24.85
N ALA A 126 -1.86 4.30 24.64
CA ALA A 126 -2.37 5.11 23.54
C ALA A 126 -1.98 6.59 23.68
N GLY A 127 -2.20 7.17 24.88
CA GLY A 127 -1.92 8.58 25.17
C GLY A 127 -0.43 8.94 25.14
N SER A 128 0.48 8.00 25.37
CA SER A 128 1.92 8.21 25.24
C SER A 128 2.41 8.31 23.79
N GLY A 129 1.51 8.25 22.79
CA GLY A 129 1.86 8.24 21.36
C GLY A 129 2.61 6.97 20.92
N ALA A 130 2.69 5.96 21.78
CA ALA A 130 3.30 4.67 21.43
C ALA A 130 2.53 3.94 20.32
N LEU A 131 1.26 4.31 20.14
CA LEU A 131 0.39 3.77 19.10
C LEU A 131 0.45 4.57 17.77
N GLU A 132 0.65 5.89 17.83
CA GLU A 132 0.51 6.80 16.67
C GLU A 132 1.80 7.10 15.92
N ARG A 133 2.95 7.09 16.58
CA ARG A 133 4.21 7.56 15.98
C ARG A 133 4.69 6.81 14.72
N ARG A 134 3.96 5.79 14.24
CA ARG A 134 4.30 5.02 13.04
C ARG A 134 3.21 4.91 11.98
N GLN A 135 2.03 5.48 12.19
CA GLN A 135 0.94 5.42 11.22
C GLN A 135 1.01 6.54 10.18
N ILE A 136 1.58 7.69 10.56
CA ILE A 136 1.68 8.89 9.71
C ILE A 136 2.57 8.65 8.46
N GLY A 137 3.56 7.78 8.54
CA GLY A 137 4.44 7.48 7.40
C GLY A 137 3.91 6.42 6.41
N ALA A 138 2.97 5.57 6.83
CA ALA A 138 2.43 4.50 5.99
C ALA A 138 1.09 4.87 5.33
N ASP A 139 0.28 5.71 5.99
CA ASP A 139 -1.04 6.11 5.50
C ASP A 139 -0.96 7.26 4.48
N ASP A 140 0.07 8.12 4.54
CA ASP A 140 0.30 9.16 3.53
C ASP A 140 0.72 8.57 2.18
N ALA A 141 1.45 7.45 2.19
CA ALA A 141 1.79 6.74 0.97
C ALA A 141 0.58 6.00 0.33
N ALA A 142 -0.44 5.67 1.14
CA ALA A 142 -1.66 5.01 0.67
C ALA A 142 -2.76 6.01 0.22
N ARG A 143 -2.72 7.24 0.70
CA ARG A 143 -3.71 8.29 0.36
C ARG A 143 -3.36 9.13 -0.87
N GLY A 144 -2.16 8.98 -1.42
CA GLY A 144 -1.75 9.66 -2.65
C GLY A 144 -2.49 9.23 -3.92
N ASP A 145 -3.29 8.16 -3.87
CA ASP A 145 -3.93 7.55 -5.04
C ASP A 145 -5.44 7.79 -5.18
N GLY A 146 -6.02 8.72 -4.47
CA GLY A 146 -7.46 8.85 -4.58
C GLY A 146 -8.06 10.16 -4.14
N LEU A 147 -7.80 11.29 -4.76
CA LEU A 147 -8.81 12.35 -4.90
C LEU A 147 -8.34 13.50 -5.79
N ALA A 148 -8.28 13.29 -7.10
CA ALA A 148 -8.53 14.38 -8.04
C ALA A 148 -10.04 14.35 -8.37
N ALA A 149 -10.86 14.78 -7.43
CA ALA A 149 -12.26 15.11 -7.68
C ALA A 149 -12.29 16.26 -8.70
N ARG A 150 -12.66 15.92 -9.93
CA ARG A 150 -12.93 16.87 -11.00
C ARG A 150 -14.01 17.86 -10.54
N LYS A 151 -13.64 19.08 -10.20
CA LYS A 151 -14.54 20.21 -10.16
C LYS A 151 -15.05 20.47 -11.58
N ARG A 152 -16.30 20.11 -11.82
CA ARG A 152 -17.05 20.49 -13.01
C ARG A 152 -17.25 22.03 -12.97
N PRO A 153 -16.90 22.79 -14.02
CA PRO A 153 -17.21 24.20 -14.06
C PRO A 153 -18.73 24.43 -14.14
N PRO A 154 -19.27 25.51 -13.56
CA PRO A 154 -20.69 25.80 -13.60
C PRO A 154 -21.14 26.12 -15.03
N ARG A 155 -22.26 25.56 -15.45
CA ARG A 155 -22.96 25.92 -16.69
C ARG A 155 -23.44 27.37 -16.59
N LYS A 156 -23.09 28.17 -17.57
CA LYS A 156 -23.68 29.53 -17.76
C LYS A 156 -25.17 29.36 -18.12
N PRO A 157 -26.07 30.15 -17.53
CA PRO A 157 -27.46 30.24 -18.00
C PRO A 157 -27.50 30.97 -19.35
N GLY A 158 -28.23 30.39 -20.29
CA GLY A 158 -28.44 30.92 -21.62
C GLY A 158 -29.31 32.16 -21.60
N ALA A 159 -29.01 33.06 -22.51
CA ALA A 159 -29.92 34.05 -23.04
C ALA A 159 -30.61 33.49 -24.28
#